data_a8453afcf01b64ba87b8007b15d2f009
#
_entry.id   a8453afcf01b64ba87b8007b15d2f009
#
_cell.length_a   1.000
_cell.length_b   1.000
_cell.length_c   1.000
_cell.angle_alpha   90.00
_cell.angle_beta   90.00
_cell.angle_gamma   90.00
#
_symmetry.space_group_name_H-M   'P 1'
#
loop_
_entity.id
_entity.type
_entity.pdbx_description
1 polymer ?
#
loop_
_entity_poly.entity_id
_entity_poly.type
_entity_poly.pdbx_seq_one_letter_code
_entity_poly.pdbx_strand_id
1 'polypeptide(L)'
;DDVLRKNLNNVQLKNQLPPSPVLDSHDFTVEMETGTGKTYVYLRTMFELNKRYGMSKFIIVVPSVAIKEGVYKTLQITEEHFKSLYAGVPYEYYLYDSAKPADVRNFATSSVMQIMVMTVGAINKKDVNKLYQSSEKTTVDDLDKPIDLIRATRPIIIVDEPQSVDGGLNGAGKTAL
;
A
#
# COMPACT_ATOMS: atom_id res chain seq x y z
N ASP A 1 -15.47 7.62 19.18
CA ASP A 1 -15.50 8.78 18.26
C ASP A 1 -14.94 10.05 18.88
N ASP A 2 -15.18 10.34 20.17
CA ASP A 2 -14.66 11.58 20.82
C ASP A 2 -13.13 11.67 20.82
N VAL A 3 -12.42 10.56 20.98
CA VAL A 3 -10.95 10.54 20.92
C VAL A 3 -10.46 10.85 19.51
N LEU A 4 -11.10 10.28 18.48
CA LEU A 4 -10.77 10.54 17.08
C LEU A 4 -11.02 12.00 16.71
N ARG A 5 -12.18 12.55 17.11
CA ARG A 5 -12.52 13.96 16.89
C ARG A 5 -11.50 14.89 17.55
N LYS A 6 -11.13 14.61 18.81
CA LYS A 6 -10.11 15.38 19.53
C LYS A 6 -8.76 15.34 18.82
N ASN A 7 -8.35 14.17 18.33
CA ASN A 7 -7.10 14.01 17.60
C ASN A 7 -7.14 14.76 16.26
N LEU A 8 -8.25 14.65 15.51
CA LEU A 8 -8.46 15.39 14.26
C LEU A 8 -8.35 16.89 14.51
N ASN A 9 -9.08 17.43 15.51
CA ASN A 9 -9.07 18.84 15.84
C ASN A 9 -7.65 19.33 16.21
N ASN A 10 -6.89 18.52 16.94
CA ASN A 10 -5.50 18.85 17.27
C ASN A 10 -4.61 18.94 16.01
N VAL A 11 -4.83 18.06 15.04
CA VAL A 11 -4.10 18.10 13.76
C VAL A 11 -4.52 19.31 12.94
N GLN A 12 -5.83 19.58 12.86
CA GLN A 12 -6.38 20.75 12.15
C GLN A 12 -5.81 22.04 12.72
N LEU A 13 -5.85 22.24 14.02
CA LEU A 13 -5.31 23.44 14.67
C LEU A 13 -3.82 23.63 14.42
N LYS A 14 -3.02 22.56 14.46
CA LYS A 14 -1.59 22.62 14.13
C LYS A 14 -1.33 23.04 12.67
N ASN A 15 -2.27 22.77 11.77
CA ASN A 15 -2.21 23.15 10.36
C ASN A 15 -3.00 24.44 10.06
N GLN A 16 -3.39 25.19 11.08
CA GLN A 16 -4.14 26.45 10.95
C GLN A 16 -5.52 26.27 10.26
N LEU A 17 -6.10 25.10 10.40
CA LEU A 17 -7.43 24.78 9.90
C LEU A 17 -8.47 24.91 11.03
N PRO A 18 -9.69 25.29 10.72
CA PRO A 18 -10.76 25.30 11.69
C PRO A 18 -11.07 23.88 12.20
N PRO A 19 -11.26 23.68 13.51
CA PRO A 19 -11.58 22.37 14.04
C PRO A 19 -12.98 21.90 13.61
N SER A 20 -13.11 20.63 13.30
CA SER A 20 -14.39 20.02 12.94
C SER A 20 -15.29 19.89 14.17
N PRO A 21 -16.52 20.40 14.14
CA PRO A 21 -17.44 20.32 15.27
C PRO A 21 -17.93 18.90 15.54
N VAL A 22 -18.04 18.10 14.48
CA VAL A 22 -18.50 16.70 14.50
C VAL A 22 -17.57 15.81 13.68
N LEU A 23 -17.62 14.51 13.93
CA LEU A 23 -16.97 13.48 13.13
C LEU A 23 -18.05 12.77 12.31
N ASP A 24 -18.21 13.15 11.05
CA ASP A 24 -19.25 12.60 10.16
C ASP A 24 -18.91 11.22 9.62
N SER A 25 -17.63 10.90 9.46
CA SER A 25 -17.14 9.60 8.99
C SER A 25 -15.76 9.29 9.59
N HIS A 26 -15.27 8.08 9.32
CA HIS A 26 -13.89 7.70 9.61
C HIS A 26 -12.95 7.88 8.40
N ASP A 27 -13.44 8.55 7.35
CA ASP A 27 -12.64 8.91 6.19
C ASP A 27 -12.02 10.29 6.39
N PHE A 28 -10.71 10.37 6.24
CA PHE A 28 -9.96 11.60 6.45
C PHE A 28 -9.22 11.99 5.17
N THR A 29 -9.18 13.28 4.89
CA THR A 29 -8.46 13.84 3.75
C THR A 29 -7.20 14.55 4.23
N VAL A 30 -6.07 14.28 3.57
CA VAL A 30 -4.82 15.00 3.72
C VAL A 30 -4.47 15.61 2.37
N GLU A 31 -4.53 16.93 2.26
CA GLU A 31 -4.21 17.65 1.04
C GLU A 31 -2.73 18.02 1.01
N MET A 32 -2.07 17.68 -0.10
CA MET A 32 -0.67 18.03 -0.34
C MET A 32 -0.51 18.41 -1.82
N GLU A 33 0.18 19.51 -2.05
CA GLU A 33 0.52 19.95 -3.41
C GLU A 33 1.45 18.97 -4.14
N THR A 34 1.44 19.05 -5.46
CA THR A 34 2.37 18.27 -6.29
C THR A 34 3.82 18.67 -5.98
N GLY A 35 4.70 17.69 -5.88
CA GLY A 35 6.12 17.91 -5.59
C GLY A 35 6.46 18.16 -4.11
N THR A 36 5.49 18.16 -3.20
CA THR A 36 5.72 18.40 -1.76
C THR A 36 6.14 17.15 -0.97
N GLY A 37 6.39 16.03 -1.65
CA GLY A 37 6.90 14.82 -1.02
C GLY A 37 5.81 13.83 -0.56
N LYS A 38 4.67 13.76 -1.24
CA LYS A 38 3.59 12.77 -0.95
C LYS A 38 4.14 11.35 -0.77
N THR A 39 5.02 10.92 -1.69
CA THR A 39 5.65 9.59 -1.62
C THR A 39 6.41 9.39 -0.32
N TYR A 40 7.22 10.34 0.09
CA TYR A 40 7.93 10.28 1.37
C TYR A 40 6.97 10.18 2.57
N VAL A 41 5.87 10.94 2.54
CA VAL A 41 4.88 10.95 3.62
C VAL A 41 4.21 9.60 3.77
N TYR A 42 3.75 8.98 2.69
CA TYR A 42 3.11 7.67 2.82
C TYR A 42 4.13 6.55 3.13
N LEU A 43 5.37 6.62 2.64
CA LEU A 43 6.42 5.70 3.07
C LEU A 43 6.69 5.83 4.57
N ARG A 44 6.87 7.04 5.08
CA ARG A 44 7.03 7.26 6.51
C ARG A 44 5.84 6.76 7.31
N THR A 45 4.63 6.93 6.81
CA THR A 45 3.41 6.41 7.45
C THR A 45 3.46 4.88 7.60
N MET A 46 3.95 4.14 6.60
CA MET A 46 4.13 2.69 6.71
C MET A 46 5.06 2.31 7.86
N PHE A 47 6.20 2.98 7.98
CA PHE A 47 7.14 2.72 9.08
C PHE A 47 6.56 3.10 10.45
N GLU A 48 5.78 4.19 10.55
CA GLU A 48 5.08 4.54 11.78
C GLU A 48 4.01 3.50 12.15
N LEU A 49 3.26 2.99 11.17
CA LEU A 49 2.28 1.92 11.37
C LEU A 49 2.96 0.61 11.80
N ASN A 50 4.09 0.27 11.20
CA ASN A 50 4.89 -0.88 11.63
C ASN A 50 5.38 -0.72 13.06
N LYS A 51 6.00 0.42 13.38
CA LYS A 51 6.56 0.71 14.71
C LYS A 51 5.51 0.70 15.81
N ARG A 52 4.32 1.25 15.54
CA ARG A 52 3.27 1.45 16.57
C ARG A 52 2.31 0.28 16.71
N TYR A 53 2.03 -0.41 15.61
CA TYR A 53 0.96 -1.40 15.54
C TYR A 53 1.43 -2.76 15.01
N GLY A 54 2.71 -2.92 14.66
CA GLY A 54 3.25 -4.17 14.12
C GLY A 54 2.75 -4.51 12.71
N MET A 55 2.13 -3.57 11.99
CA MET A 55 1.68 -3.79 10.61
C MET A 55 2.89 -4.01 9.71
N SER A 56 2.91 -5.10 8.96
CA SER A 56 4.09 -5.50 8.20
C SER A 56 3.85 -5.71 6.70
N LYS A 57 2.62 -5.60 6.21
CA LYS A 57 2.29 -5.84 4.81
C LYS A 57 1.67 -4.59 4.18
N PHE A 58 2.36 -4.05 3.18
CA PHE A 58 1.96 -2.81 2.51
C PHE A 58 1.99 -2.99 0.99
N ILE A 59 0.95 -2.48 0.33
CA ILE A 59 0.86 -2.47 -1.13
C ILE A 59 0.65 -1.04 -1.60
N ILE A 60 1.50 -0.59 -2.51
CA ILE A 60 1.35 0.70 -3.19
C ILE A 60 0.79 0.43 -4.58
N VAL A 61 -0.41 0.94 -4.84
CA VAL A 61 -1.08 0.85 -6.14
C VAL A 61 -0.89 2.18 -6.87
N VAL A 62 -0.35 2.11 -8.07
CA VAL A 62 -0.04 3.27 -8.91
C VAL A 62 -0.71 3.17 -10.28
N PRO A 63 -1.01 4.29 -10.95
CA PRO A 63 -1.72 4.27 -12.23
C PRO A 63 -0.89 3.74 -13.41
N SER A 64 0.43 3.90 -13.38
CA SER A 64 1.28 3.60 -14.53
C SER A 64 2.61 2.95 -14.15
N VAL A 65 3.25 2.33 -15.15
CA VAL A 65 4.59 1.74 -14.98
C VAL A 65 5.63 2.82 -14.67
N ALA A 66 5.54 3.99 -15.28
CA ALA A 66 6.47 5.08 -15.03
C ALA A 66 6.43 5.55 -13.56
N ILE A 67 5.23 5.67 -12.98
CA ILE A 67 5.06 6.02 -11.56
C ILE A 67 5.54 4.86 -10.68
N LYS A 68 5.30 3.60 -11.07
CA LYS A 68 5.81 2.41 -10.36
C LYS A 68 7.34 2.45 -10.22
N GLU A 69 8.05 2.74 -11.29
CA GLU A 69 9.51 2.89 -11.28
C GLU A 69 9.97 4.09 -10.45
N GLY A 70 9.24 5.21 -10.50
CA GLY A 70 9.51 6.39 -9.68
C GLY A 70 9.39 6.12 -8.18
N VAL A 71 8.34 5.41 -7.76
CA VAL A 71 8.16 4.99 -6.36
C VAL A 71 9.29 4.04 -5.93
N TYR A 72 9.63 3.07 -6.78
CA TYR A 72 10.72 2.14 -6.50
C TYR A 72 12.06 2.87 -6.34
N LYS A 73 12.34 3.83 -7.21
CA LYS A 73 13.54 4.67 -7.10
C LYS A 73 13.55 5.47 -5.81
N THR A 74 12.40 5.99 -5.38
CA THR A 74 12.28 6.69 -4.09
C THR A 74 12.57 5.76 -2.92
N LEU A 75 12.06 4.53 -2.93
CA LEU A 75 12.37 3.51 -1.93
C LEU A 75 13.88 3.25 -1.84
N GLN A 76 14.58 3.12 -2.99
CA GLN A 76 16.02 2.93 -3.04
C GLN A 76 16.79 4.13 -2.46
N ILE A 77 16.43 5.35 -2.87
CA ILE A 77 17.12 6.58 -2.43
C ILE A 77 16.92 6.82 -0.93
N THR A 78 15.75 6.49 -0.40
CA THR A 78 15.41 6.74 1.01
C THR A 78 15.73 5.57 1.93
N GLU A 79 16.30 4.48 1.42
CA GLU A 79 16.54 3.26 2.18
C GLU A 79 17.39 3.50 3.44
N GLU A 80 18.56 4.09 3.27
CA GLU A 80 19.46 4.38 4.40
C GLU A 80 18.86 5.41 5.36
N HIS A 81 18.09 6.37 4.85
CA HIS A 81 17.39 7.33 5.68
C HIS A 81 16.35 6.64 6.58
N PHE A 82 15.52 5.76 6.05
CA PHE A 82 14.51 5.05 6.84
C PHE A 82 15.15 4.02 7.80
N LYS A 83 16.22 3.35 7.38
CA LYS A 83 16.99 2.48 8.29
C LYS A 83 17.53 3.26 9.49
N SER A 84 18.10 4.43 9.26
CA SER A 84 18.59 5.30 10.34
C SER A 84 17.46 5.79 11.24
N LEU A 85 16.33 6.22 10.66
CA LEU A 85 15.21 6.81 11.39
C LEU A 85 14.45 5.78 12.24
N TYR A 86 14.44 4.51 11.83
CA TYR A 86 13.68 3.43 12.48
C TYR A 86 14.57 2.33 13.07
N ALA A 87 15.77 2.69 13.51
CA ALA A 87 16.69 1.79 14.23
C ALA A 87 16.99 0.49 13.48
N GLY A 88 17.13 0.54 12.16
CA GLY A 88 17.47 -0.61 11.33
C GLY A 88 16.37 -1.66 11.20
N VAL A 89 15.10 -1.29 11.37
CA VAL A 89 13.96 -2.21 11.12
C VAL A 89 14.16 -2.92 9.77
N PRO A 90 14.22 -4.25 9.76
CA PRO A 90 14.37 -4.98 8.51
C PRO A 90 13.10 -4.86 7.67
N TYR A 91 13.26 -4.53 6.42
CA TYR A 91 12.17 -4.48 5.45
C TYR A 91 12.67 -4.82 4.05
N GLU A 92 11.75 -5.31 3.22
CA GLU A 92 12.00 -5.64 1.83
C GLU A 92 10.97 -4.91 0.96
N TYR A 93 11.39 -4.52 -0.23
CA TYR A 93 10.50 -3.87 -1.20
C TYR A 93 10.81 -4.33 -2.62
N TYR A 94 9.77 -4.47 -3.41
CA TYR A 94 9.89 -4.94 -4.79
C TYR A 94 8.72 -4.51 -5.66
N LEU A 95 8.95 -4.57 -6.96
CA LEU A 95 7.93 -4.35 -7.96
C LEU A 95 7.17 -5.64 -8.23
N TYR A 96 5.85 -5.60 -8.19
CA TYR A 96 5.05 -6.74 -8.64
C TYR A 96 5.36 -7.05 -10.10
N ASP A 97 5.69 -8.31 -10.33
CA ASP A 97 5.92 -8.89 -11.66
C ASP A 97 5.16 -10.22 -11.74
N SER A 98 4.23 -10.31 -12.69
CA SER A 98 3.45 -11.53 -12.93
C SER A 98 4.30 -12.73 -13.39
N ALA A 99 5.53 -12.50 -13.84
CA ALA A 99 6.48 -13.55 -14.17
C ALA A 99 7.20 -14.14 -12.95
N LYS A 100 7.07 -13.50 -11.77
CA LYS A 100 7.73 -13.88 -10.52
C LYS A 100 6.74 -14.22 -9.41
N PRO A 101 6.00 -15.33 -9.49
CA PRO A 101 5.03 -15.71 -8.47
C PRO A 101 5.65 -15.94 -7.07
N ALA A 102 6.94 -16.23 -7.02
CA ALA A 102 7.68 -16.39 -5.77
C ALA A 102 7.67 -15.10 -4.92
N ASP A 103 7.69 -13.93 -5.54
CA ASP A 103 7.68 -12.64 -4.82
C ASP A 103 6.37 -12.47 -4.04
N VAL A 104 5.24 -12.92 -4.57
CA VAL A 104 3.95 -12.89 -3.88
C VAL A 104 3.94 -13.84 -2.68
N ARG A 105 4.55 -15.03 -2.82
CA ARG A 105 4.70 -15.94 -1.67
C ARG A 105 5.59 -15.35 -0.59
N ASN A 106 6.72 -14.78 -0.97
CA ASN A 106 7.62 -14.10 -0.04
C ASN A 106 6.89 -12.96 0.69
N PHE A 107 6.11 -12.15 -0.05
CA PHE A 107 5.27 -11.12 0.54
C PHE A 107 4.35 -11.70 1.60
N ALA A 108 3.66 -12.80 1.32
CA ALA A 108 2.68 -13.37 2.23
C ALA A 108 3.32 -14.02 3.47
N THR A 109 4.44 -14.73 3.30
CA THR A 109 5.03 -15.59 4.35
C THR A 109 6.15 -14.94 5.15
N SER A 110 6.78 -13.89 4.63
CA SER A 110 7.88 -13.20 5.34
C SER A 110 7.40 -12.58 6.65
N SER A 111 8.21 -12.69 7.70
CA SER A 111 7.95 -12.08 9.00
C SER A 111 8.40 -10.60 9.08
N VAL A 112 9.26 -10.15 8.15
CA VAL A 112 9.70 -8.76 8.11
C VAL A 112 8.72 -7.89 7.34
N MET A 113 8.84 -6.58 7.50
CA MET A 113 8.01 -5.61 6.78
C MET A 113 8.20 -5.76 5.27
N GLN A 114 7.10 -5.85 4.54
CA GLN A 114 7.09 -6.05 3.08
C GLN A 114 6.35 -4.89 2.40
N ILE A 115 6.96 -4.31 1.37
CA ILE A 115 6.35 -3.27 0.54
C ILE A 115 6.33 -3.76 -0.90
N MET A 116 5.14 -3.94 -1.47
CA MET A 116 4.96 -4.31 -2.87
C MET A 116 4.40 -3.13 -3.66
N VAL A 117 5.04 -2.78 -4.77
CA VAL A 117 4.54 -1.73 -5.67
C VAL A 117 3.94 -2.38 -6.91
N MET A 118 2.67 -2.09 -7.21
CA MET A 118 1.96 -2.63 -8.36
C MET A 118 1.16 -1.58 -9.11
N THR A 119 0.91 -1.84 -10.38
CA THR A 119 0.01 -0.98 -11.16
C THR A 119 -1.45 -1.40 -10.99
N VAL A 120 -2.36 -0.46 -11.18
CA VAL A 120 -3.80 -0.73 -11.22
C VAL A 120 -4.17 -1.78 -12.27
N GLY A 121 -3.45 -1.79 -13.40
CA GLY A 121 -3.63 -2.81 -14.45
C GLY A 121 -3.29 -4.23 -13.99
N ALA A 122 -2.45 -4.38 -12.95
CA ALA A 122 -2.17 -5.69 -12.37
C ALA A 122 -3.34 -6.24 -11.53
N ILE A 123 -4.25 -5.37 -11.10
CA ILE A 123 -5.40 -5.73 -10.25
C ILE A 123 -6.67 -5.89 -11.08
N ASN A 124 -6.88 -5.05 -12.10
CA ASN A 124 -8.17 -4.93 -12.78
C ASN A 124 -8.48 -5.98 -13.84
N LYS A 125 -7.50 -6.68 -14.37
CA LYS A 125 -7.71 -7.64 -15.47
C LYS A 125 -7.81 -9.08 -14.95
N LYS A 126 -8.91 -9.43 -14.30
CA LYS A 126 -9.13 -10.75 -13.68
C LYS A 126 -8.94 -11.92 -14.63
N ASP A 127 -9.41 -11.78 -15.87
CA ASP A 127 -9.42 -12.91 -16.84
C ASP A 127 -8.04 -13.16 -17.49
N VAL A 128 -7.15 -12.20 -17.47
CA VAL A 128 -5.84 -12.27 -18.15
C VAL A 128 -4.66 -12.26 -17.18
N ASN A 129 -4.90 -11.81 -15.95
CA ASN A 129 -3.83 -11.55 -15.02
C ASN A 129 -3.46 -12.80 -14.19
N LYS A 130 -2.20 -13.18 -14.21
CA LYS A 130 -1.65 -14.30 -13.44
C LYS A 130 -1.89 -14.17 -11.92
N LEU A 131 -2.21 -12.98 -11.44
CA LEU A 131 -2.59 -12.75 -10.05
C LEU A 131 -3.84 -13.57 -9.65
N TYR A 132 -4.74 -13.82 -10.60
CA TYR A 132 -6.01 -14.53 -10.41
C TYR A 132 -5.99 -15.97 -10.97
N GLN A 133 -4.88 -16.41 -11.56
CA GLN A 133 -4.76 -17.75 -12.11
C GLN A 133 -4.07 -18.68 -11.13
N SER A 134 -4.58 -19.90 -11.01
CA SER A 134 -3.92 -20.96 -10.26
C SER A 134 -2.64 -21.38 -10.97
N SER A 135 -1.60 -21.68 -10.23
CA SER A 135 -0.35 -22.20 -10.77
C SER A 135 -0.57 -23.66 -11.21
N GLU A 136 -0.41 -23.98 -12.48
CA GLU A 136 -0.64 -25.34 -13.06
C GLU A 136 0.27 -26.44 -12.49
N LYS A 137 1.11 -26.18 -11.53
CA LYS A 137 2.18 -27.09 -11.06
C LYS A 137 2.11 -27.49 -9.59
N THR A 138 1.00 -27.32 -8.91
CA THR A 138 0.95 -27.74 -7.49
C THR A 138 -0.14 -28.77 -7.29
N THR A 139 0.27 -30.03 -7.20
CA THR A 139 -0.52 -31.22 -6.92
C THR A 139 -0.67 -31.46 -5.40
N VAL A 140 -0.85 -30.50 -4.57
CA VAL A 140 -1.33 -30.69 -3.19
C VAL A 140 -1.74 -29.33 -2.64
N ASP A 141 -2.98 -29.26 -2.19
CA ASP A 141 -3.67 -28.12 -1.59
C ASP A 141 -4.08 -27.01 -2.57
N ASP A 142 -5.35 -26.93 -2.74
CA ASP A 142 -6.15 -26.02 -3.56
C ASP A 142 -6.13 -24.54 -3.08
N LEU A 143 -5.12 -24.18 -2.37
CA LEU A 143 -4.79 -22.81 -2.01
C LEU A 143 -3.81 -22.30 -3.04
N ASP A 144 -4.29 -21.61 -4.10
CA ASP A 144 -4.00 -20.25 -3.87
C ASP A 144 -3.56 -19.58 -5.13
N LYS A 145 -4.54 -18.97 -5.68
CA LYS A 145 -4.26 -17.85 -6.57
C LYS A 145 -3.41 -16.85 -5.79
N PRO A 146 -2.43 -16.24 -6.42
CA PRO A 146 -1.58 -15.24 -5.74
C PRO A 146 -2.35 -14.15 -5.02
N ILE A 147 -3.53 -13.78 -5.53
CA ILE A 147 -4.41 -12.79 -4.90
C ILE A 147 -4.93 -13.25 -3.53
N ASP A 148 -5.20 -14.54 -3.36
CA ASP A 148 -5.74 -15.06 -2.11
C ASP A 148 -4.66 -15.09 -1.01
N LEU A 149 -3.41 -15.35 -1.38
CA LEU A 149 -2.27 -15.19 -0.49
C LEU A 149 -2.12 -13.74 -0.02
N ILE A 150 -2.22 -12.78 -0.95
CA ILE A 150 -2.18 -11.35 -0.61
C ILE A 150 -3.31 -11.01 0.36
N ARG A 151 -4.55 -11.39 0.05
CA ARG A 151 -5.73 -11.10 0.88
C ARG A 151 -5.62 -11.69 2.28
N ALA A 152 -5.08 -12.90 2.41
CA ALA A 152 -4.87 -13.54 3.70
C ALA A 152 -3.97 -12.71 4.64
N THR A 153 -3.05 -11.91 4.10
CA THR A 153 -2.18 -11.04 4.89
C THR A 153 -2.87 -9.76 5.39
N ARG A 154 -4.05 -9.42 4.88
CA ARG A 154 -4.76 -8.15 5.18
C ARG A 154 -3.84 -6.93 5.06
N PRO A 155 -3.24 -6.69 3.90
CA PRO A 155 -2.26 -5.64 3.73
C PRO A 155 -2.88 -4.26 3.85
N ILE A 156 -2.09 -3.27 4.27
CA ILE A 156 -2.44 -1.87 4.14
C ILE A 156 -2.20 -1.45 2.70
N ILE A 157 -3.23 -0.90 2.07
CA ILE A 157 -3.19 -0.49 0.67
C ILE A 157 -3.10 1.03 0.59
N ILE A 158 -2.13 1.50 -0.18
CA ILE A 158 -1.93 2.91 -0.49
C ILE A 158 -2.16 3.08 -1.99
N VAL A 159 -3.12 3.90 -2.35
CA VAL A 159 -3.40 4.23 -3.74
C VAL A 159 -2.81 5.60 -4.04
N ASP A 160 -1.79 5.63 -4.89
CA ASP A 160 -1.18 6.88 -5.34
C ASP A 160 -1.91 7.39 -6.60
N GLU A 161 -2.17 8.70 -6.66
CA GLU A 161 -2.95 9.36 -7.73
C GLU A 161 -4.33 8.69 -7.96
N PRO A 162 -5.19 8.60 -6.94
CA PRO A 162 -6.44 7.84 -6.99
C PRO A 162 -7.40 8.31 -8.10
N GLN A 163 -7.36 9.59 -8.47
CA GLN A 163 -8.16 10.13 -9.58
C GLN A 163 -7.82 9.48 -10.93
N SER A 164 -6.57 9.05 -11.11
CA SER A 164 -6.13 8.32 -12.31
C SER A 164 -6.46 6.83 -12.24
N VAL A 165 -6.82 6.34 -11.06
CA VAL A 165 -7.14 4.94 -10.76
C VAL A 165 -8.65 4.69 -10.78
N ASP A 166 -9.46 5.72 -10.50
CA ASP A 166 -10.92 5.64 -10.36
C ASP A 166 -11.63 5.11 -11.61
N GLY A 167 -11.12 5.39 -12.81
CA GLY A 167 -11.64 4.77 -14.04
C GLY A 167 -11.48 3.24 -14.09
N GLY A 168 -10.62 2.67 -13.24
CA GLY A 168 -10.32 1.25 -13.17
C GLY A 168 -10.76 0.56 -11.88
N LEU A 169 -11.00 1.30 -10.79
CA LEU A 169 -11.46 0.75 -9.50
C LEU A 169 -12.99 0.72 -9.36
N ASN A 170 -13.73 1.41 -10.24
CA ASN A 170 -15.20 1.40 -10.27
C ASN A 170 -15.72 0.04 -10.75
N GLY A 171 -15.88 -0.91 -9.86
CA GLY A 171 -16.41 -2.23 -10.09
C GLY A 171 -15.51 -3.35 -9.58
N ALA A 172 -14.66 -3.90 -10.44
CA ALA A 172 -13.85 -5.08 -10.12
C ALA A 172 -12.72 -4.82 -9.12
N GLY A 173 -12.17 -3.61 -9.08
CA GLY A 173 -11.05 -3.28 -8.19
C GLY A 173 -11.44 -3.16 -6.71
N LYS A 174 -12.64 -2.65 -6.40
CA LYS A 174 -13.13 -2.57 -5.01
C LYS A 174 -13.38 -3.94 -4.35
N THR A 175 -13.58 -4.97 -5.16
CA THR A 175 -13.83 -6.34 -4.67
C THR A 175 -12.57 -7.21 -4.68
N ALA A 176 -11.46 -6.74 -5.23
CA ALA A 176 -10.25 -7.54 -5.41
C ALA A 176 -9.28 -7.43 -4.21
N LEU A 177 -9.31 -6.32 -3.52
CA LEU A 177 -8.48 -6.01 -2.35
C LEU A 177 -9.35 -5.80 -1.12
#